data_abf3f7c9dbcdc1b97e1fece0cca7cd3c
#
_entry.id   abf3f7c9dbcdc1b97e1fece0cca7cd3c
#
_cell.length_a   1.000
_cell.length_b   1.000
_cell.length_c   1.000
_cell.angle_alpha   90.00
_cell.angle_beta   90.00
_cell.angle_gamma   90.00
#
_symmetry.space_group_name_H-M   'P 1'
#
loop_
_entity.id
_entity.type
_entity.pdbx_description
1 polymer ?
#
loop_
_entity_poly.entity_id
_entity_poly.type
_entity_poly.pdbx_seq_one_letter_code
_entity_poly.pdbx_strand_id
1 'polypeptide(L)'
;MRITELFGRVKHRYLFILAGMLLFLPPLNLIPQTVGETNMCGKVCPRLFLILSTKGIASGALSNVQAMWFGVGLVATVLIITFFFGRLWCSHLCPIGGATELIGRLIPARLKISFAKIDAPAFRYGYFAVFVAGAYWGAGNIACKLCSYRVIPFLAGSPFEPAYAAYLSTSMGMAGLLTVALSGFFAKGGRAYCNCLCPVGAVDGLANYLSSKFGFTKKVRTDPGKCVGCGQCVTTCMVWALKKPEATETVQRDTLSCVSCMECAKSCPAGAIYYGKRQK
;
A
#
# COMPACT_ATOMS: atom_id res chain seq x y z
N MET A 1 13.05 9.37 -23.62
CA MET A 1 12.50 8.15 -22.97
C MET A 1 11.26 8.56 -22.18
N ARG A 2 10.08 8.08 -22.55
CA ARG A 2 8.82 8.48 -21.90
C ARG A 2 8.75 7.83 -20.51
N ILE A 3 8.43 8.60 -19.48
CA ILE A 3 8.26 8.12 -18.10
C ILE A 3 7.36 6.87 -18.03
N THR A 4 6.41 6.76 -18.96
CA THR A 4 5.51 5.61 -19.11
C THR A 4 6.20 4.30 -19.52
N GLU A 5 7.35 4.35 -20.18
CA GLU A 5 8.11 3.16 -20.59
C GLU A 5 9.03 2.67 -19.46
N LEU A 6 9.52 3.60 -18.61
CA LEU A 6 10.34 3.27 -17.46
C LEU A 6 9.57 2.47 -16.41
N PHE A 7 8.32 2.85 -16.14
CA PHE A 7 7.46 2.16 -15.17
C PHE A 7 6.79 0.88 -15.72
N GLY A 8 6.80 0.68 -17.02
CA GLY A 8 6.16 -0.47 -17.68
C GLY A 8 6.93 -1.78 -17.64
N ARG A 9 8.24 -1.76 -17.36
CA ARG A 9 9.07 -2.97 -17.34
C ARG A 9 9.15 -3.58 -15.95
N VAL A 10 8.78 -4.85 -15.77
CA VAL A 10 8.79 -5.57 -14.47
C VAL A 10 10.14 -5.52 -13.78
N LYS A 11 11.25 -5.63 -14.54
CA LYS A 11 12.61 -5.58 -13.97
C LYS A 11 12.85 -4.27 -13.20
N HIS A 12 12.38 -3.14 -13.72
CA HIS A 12 12.53 -1.83 -13.06
C HIS A 12 11.66 -1.70 -11.81
N ARG A 13 10.48 -2.34 -11.75
CA ARG A 13 9.61 -2.31 -10.57
C ARG A 13 10.31 -2.87 -9.33
N TYR A 14 11.00 -4.01 -9.45
CA TYR A 14 11.71 -4.60 -8.31
C TYR A 14 12.92 -3.77 -7.87
N LEU A 15 13.61 -3.10 -8.80
CA LEU A 15 14.65 -2.15 -8.46
C LEU A 15 14.11 -0.98 -7.62
N PHE A 16 12.96 -0.43 -7.99
CA PHE A 16 12.30 0.62 -7.21
C PHE A 16 11.83 0.11 -5.83
N ILE A 17 11.30 -1.11 -5.75
CA ILE A 17 10.92 -1.73 -4.48
C ILE A 17 12.16 -1.89 -3.58
N LEU A 18 13.25 -2.41 -4.11
CA LEU A 18 14.51 -2.56 -3.36
C LEU A 18 15.07 -1.21 -2.93
N ALA A 19 15.09 -0.22 -3.83
CA ALA A 19 15.50 1.14 -3.48
C ALA A 19 14.63 1.74 -2.38
N GLY A 20 13.31 1.56 -2.45
CA GLY A 20 12.38 1.99 -1.40
C GLY A 20 12.62 1.26 -0.07
N MET A 21 12.89 -0.04 -0.10
CA MET A 21 13.25 -0.80 1.10
C MET A 21 14.56 -0.31 1.70
N LEU A 22 15.60 -0.10 0.91
CA LEU A 22 16.90 0.40 1.36
C LEU A 22 16.81 1.81 1.96
N LEU A 23 16.02 2.69 1.35
CA LEU A 23 15.86 4.08 1.83
C LEU A 23 15.05 4.19 3.13
N PHE A 24 14.06 3.33 3.30
CA PHE A 24 13.05 3.49 4.35
C PHE A 24 13.09 2.41 5.44
N LEU A 25 13.85 1.33 5.26
CA LEU A 25 14.03 0.30 6.28
C LEU A 25 15.46 0.34 6.85
N PRO A 26 15.66 -0.13 8.10
CA PRO A 26 17.01 -0.32 8.64
C PRO A 26 17.84 -1.25 7.74
N PRO A 27 19.18 -1.07 7.63
CA PRO A 27 20.01 -0.15 8.44
C PRO A 27 20.17 1.27 7.89
N LEU A 28 19.89 1.54 6.61
CA LEU A 28 20.20 2.85 6.01
C LEU A 28 19.37 3.98 6.61
N ASN A 29 18.14 3.70 7.00
CA ASN A 29 17.28 4.67 7.66
C ASN A 29 17.79 5.06 9.08
N LEU A 30 18.72 4.32 9.68
CA LEU A 30 19.34 4.63 10.97
C LEU A 30 20.49 5.66 10.84
N ILE A 31 21.05 5.83 9.64
CA ILE A 31 22.21 6.72 9.39
C ILE A 31 21.84 8.21 9.52
N PRO A 32 20.71 8.72 9.04
CA PRO A 32 20.36 10.11 9.26
C PRO A 32 19.63 10.32 10.60
N GLN A 33 20.34 10.26 11.71
CA GLN A 33 19.83 10.75 13.01
C GLN A 33 19.52 12.26 13.01
N THR A 34 19.81 12.96 11.90
CA THR A 34 19.64 14.40 11.73
C THR A 34 18.20 14.84 11.45
N VAL A 35 17.28 13.95 11.14
CA VAL A 35 15.88 14.26 10.81
C VAL A 35 14.92 13.57 11.79
N GLY A 36 15.14 13.74 13.09
CA GLY A 36 14.28 13.30 14.20
C GLY A 36 13.37 12.11 13.90
N GLU A 37 13.40 11.09 14.72
CA GLU A 37 12.63 9.84 14.67
C GLU A 37 12.60 9.13 13.30
N THR A 38 13.39 8.09 13.19
CA THR A 38 13.51 7.17 12.03
C THR A 38 12.23 6.40 11.69
N ASN A 39 11.11 6.77 12.27
CA ASN A 39 9.89 5.98 12.24
C ASN A 39 9.01 6.38 11.04
N MET A 40 8.93 5.52 10.01
CA MET A 40 8.01 5.72 8.87
C MET A 40 6.56 5.95 9.30
N CYS A 41 6.16 5.39 10.44
CA CYS A 41 4.83 5.58 11.00
C CYS A 41 4.54 7.06 11.26
N GLY A 42 5.52 7.84 11.73
CA GLY A 42 5.39 9.28 11.96
C GLY A 42 5.37 10.13 10.68
N LYS A 43 5.89 9.61 9.56
CA LYS A 43 6.11 10.41 8.33
C LYS A 43 5.09 10.19 7.23
N VAL A 44 4.47 9.02 7.15
CA VAL A 44 3.57 8.64 6.01
C VAL A 44 2.16 8.31 6.47
N CYS A 45 1.89 8.36 7.77
CA CYS A 45 0.60 7.94 8.31
C CYS A 45 -0.47 9.03 8.16
N PRO A 46 -1.68 8.71 7.62
CA PRO A 46 -2.80 9.67 7.56
C PRO A 46 -3.26 10.17 8.94
N ARG A 47 -2.87 9.48 10.02
CA ARG A 47 -3.10 9.94 11.40
C ARG A 47 -2.53 11.33 11.66
N LEU A 48 -1.47 11.72 10.96
CA LEU A 48 -0.89 13.06 11.07
C LEU A 48 -1.93 14.15 10.81
N PHE A 49 -2.79 13.97 9.80
CA PHE A 49 -3.85 14.94 9.49
C PHE A 49 -4.92 15.01 10.58
N LEU A 50 -5.20 13.89 11.25
CA LEU A 50 -6.20 13.82 12.31
C LEU A 50 -5.70 14.43 13.63
N ILE A 51 -4.42 14.25 13.95
CA ILE A 51 -3.79 14.83 15.13
C ILE A 51 -3.65 16.35 14.99
N LEU A 52 -3.39 16.84 13.76
CA LEU A 52 -3.33 18.27 13.47
C LEU A 52 -4.65 18.99 13.76
N SER A 53 -5.80 18.34 13.53
CA SER A 53 -7.10 18.99 13.62
C SER A 53 -7.61 19.16 15.06
N THR A 54 -7.19 18.32 16.02
CA THR A 54 -7.92 18.22 17.28
C THR A 54 -7.12 18.52 18.56
N LYS A 55 -5.83 18.24 18.63
CA LYS A 55 -5.05 18.42 19.87
C LYS A 55 -3.59 18.87 19.66
N GLY A 56 -3.05 18.77 18.48
CA GLY A 56 -1.64 19.09 18.21
C GLY A 56 -1.33 20.58 18.29
N ILE A 57 -2.30 21.43 17.98
CA ILE A 57 -2.15 22.90 18.05
C ILE A 57 -2.29 23.37 19.49
N ALA A 58 -3.14 22.72 20.30
CA ALA A 58 -3.41 23.12 21.69
C ALA A 58 -2.36 22.67 22.71
N SER A 59 -1.54 21.67 22.40
CA SER A 59 -0.60 21.06 23.36
C SER A 59 0.84 21.57 23.30
N GLY A 60 1.12 22.67 22.59
CA GLY A 60 2.46 23.31 22.60
C GLY A 60 3.62 22.47 22.02
N ALA A 61 3.34 21.38 21.34
CA ALA A 61 4.36 20.53 20.70
C ALA A 61 4.91 21.16 19.41
N LEU A 62 5.25 22.43 19.46
CA LEU A 62 5.83 23.21 18.37
C LEU A 62 7.22 22.70 17.92
N SER A 63 7.92 21.91 18.76
CA SER A 63 9.23 21.37 18.43
C SER A 63 9.25 20.32 17.30
N ASN A 64 8.10 19.72 16.96
CA ASN A 64 7.98 18.74 15.90
C ASN A 64 7.26 19.23 14.64
N VAL A 65 7.04 20.54 14.50
CA VAL A 65 6.31 21.12 13.36
C VAL A 65 7.02 20.86 12.04
N GLN A 66 8.35 20.93 11.98
CA GLN A 66 9.12 20.66 10.76
C GLN A 66 8.99 19.21 10.28
N ALA A 67 9.09 18.23 11.17
CA ALA A 67 8.92 16.82 10.82
C ALA A 67 7.49 16.52 10.35
N MET A 68 6.52 17.21 10.94
CA MET A 68 5.12 17.11 10.59
C MET A 68 4.83 17.68 9.19
N TRP A 69 5.37 18.86 8.84
CA TRP A 69 5.22 19.46 7.52
C TRP A 69 5.85 18.60 6.42
N PHE A 70 7.00 17.97 6.72
CA PHE A 70 7.61 17.00 5.81
C PHE A 70 6.68 15.81 5.55
N GLY A 71 6.07 15.24 6.58
CA GLY A 71 5.11 14.14 6.46
C GLY A 71 3.86 14.52 5.68
N VAL A 72 3.30 15.71 5.94
CA VAL A 72 2.17 16.26 5.19
C VAL A 72 2.54 16.45 3.71
N GLY A 73 3.69 17.04 3.42
CA GLY A 73 4.20 17.23 2.07
C GLY A 73 4.38 15.91 1.33
N LEU A 74 4.93 14.90 1.99
CA LEU A 74 5.11 13.57 1.41
C LEU A 74 3.76 12.91 1.07
N VAL A 75 2.81 12.92 2.00
CA VAL A 75 1.47 12.37 1.75
C VAL A 75 0.75 13.13 0.65
N ALA A 76 0.81 14.46 0.65
CA ALA A 76 0.23 15.28 -0.42
C ALA A 76 0.84 14.93 -1.78
N THR A 77 2.17 14.79 -1.86
CA THR A 77 2.88 14.38 -3.09
C THR A 77 2.42 13.01 -3.57
N VAL A 78 2.30 12.03 -2.66
CA VAL A 78 1.79 10.69 -2.99
C VAL A 78 0.37 10.78 -3.54
N LEU A 79 -0.51 11.56 -2.93
CA LEU A 79 -1.89 11.73 -3.39
C LEU A 79 -1.97 12.43 -4.75
N ILE A 80 -1.12 13.44 -5.00
CA ILE A 80 -1.03 14.11 -6.31
C ILE A 80 -0.57 13.11 -7.38
N ILE A 81 0.47 12.35 -7.12
CA ILE A 81 0.95 11.30 -8.04
C ILE A 81 -0.15 10.28 -8.30
N THR A 82 -0.84 9.83 -7.25
CA THR A 82 -1.95 8.88 -7.38
C THR A 82 -3.10 9.47 -8.18
N PHE A 83 -3.41 10.73 -8.02
CA PHE A 83 -4.46 11.41 -8.78
C PHE A 83 -4.18 11.35 -10.29
N PHE A 84 -2.98 11.67 -10.73
CA PHE A 84 -2.63 11.72 -12.16
C PHE A 84 -2.24 10.36 -12.74
N PHE A 85 -1.49 9.53 -12.01
CA PHE A 85 -0.82 8.35 -12.52
C PHE A 85 -1.29 7.03 -11.88
N GLY A 86 -2.15 7.08 -10.87
CA GLY A 86 -2.56 5.92 -10.11
C GLY A 86 -1.62 5.59 -8.96
N ARG A 87 -1.92 4.54 -8.21
CA ARG A 87 -1.26 4.16 -6.96
C ARG A 87 0.17 3.61 -7.15
N LEU A 88 1.03 4.43 -7.80
CA LEU A 88 2.42 4.04 -8.10
C LEU A 88 3.27 3.93 -6.84
N TRP A 89 3.04 4.78 -5.85
CA TRP A 89 3.72 4.67 -4.55
C TRP A 89 3.54 3.29 -3.96
N CYS A 90 2.31 2.84 -3.83
CA CYS A 90 1.98 1.54 -3.24
C CYS A 90 2.57 0.36 -4.01
N SER A 91 2.71 0.47 -5.34
CA SER A 91 3.19 -0.63 -6.18
C SER A 91 4.70 -0.68 -6.36
N HIS A 92 5.39 0.47 -6.32
CA HIS A 92 6.81 0.57 -6.70
C HIS A 92 7.72 1.01 -5.55
N LEU A 93 7.28 1.94 -4.68
CA LEU A 93 8.15 2.59 -3.71
C LEU A 93 7.85 2.21 -2.26
N CYS A 94 6.62 1.78 -1.95
CA CYS A 94 6.25 1.45 -0.57
C CYS A 94 7.08 0.28 -0.03
N PRO A 95 7.96 0.49 0.98
CA PRO A 95 8.83 -0.54 1.49
C PRO A 95 8.05 -1.66 2.17
N ILE A 96 6.93 -1.33 2.80
CA ILE A 96 6.09 -2.30 3.52
C ILE A 96 5.45 -3.28 2.53
N GLY A 97 4.80 -2.75 1.48
CA GLY A 97 4.22 -3.59 0.44
C GLY A 97 5.27 -4.34 -0.37
N GLY A 98 6.45 -3.75 -0.55
CA GLY A 98 7.61 -4.39 -1.19
C GLY A 98 8.14 -5.56 -0.37
N ALA A 99 8.38 -5.37 0.92
CA ALA A 99 8.88 -6.40 1.83
C ALA A 99 7.92 -7.60 1.91
N THR A 100 6.62 -7.35 2.10
CA THR A 100 5.62 -8.43 2.17
C THR A 100 5.48 -9.19 0.85
N GLU A 101 5.59 -8.51 -0.29
CA GLU A 101 5.56 -9.15 -1.60
C GLU A 101 6.80 -10.00 -1.86
N LEU A 102 8.02 -9.47 -1.58
CA LEU A 102 9.26 -10.20 -1.81
C LEU A 102 9.38 -11.42 -0.89
N ILE A 103 9.14 -11.26 0.41
CA ILE A 103 9.16 -12.38 1.37
C ILE A 103 8.05 -13.37 1.02
N GLY A 104 6.85 -12.88 0.69
CA GLY A 104 5.76 -13.74 0.26
C GLY A 104 6.11 -14.62 -0.95
N ARG A 105 6.96 -14.16 -1.87
CA ARG A 105 7.39 -14.97 -3.04
C ARG A 105 8.28 -16.15 -2.67
N LEU A 106 8.99 -16.07 -1.55
CA LEU A 106 9.83 -17.16 -1.05
C LEU A 106 9.01 -18.30 -0.45
N ILE A 107 7.77 -18.03 -0.05
CA ILE A 107 6.88 -19.01 0.56
C ILE A 107 6.19 -19.85 -0.53
N PRO A 108 6.21 -21.20 -0.39
CA PRO A 108 5.56 -22.11 -1.33
C PRO A 108 4.06 -21.81 -1.52
N ALA A 109 3.57 -21.98 -2.74
CA ALA A 109 2.18 -21.69 -3.09
C ALA A 109 1.15 -22.48 -2.27
N ARG A 110 1.54 -23.66 -1.77
CA ARG A 110 0.69 -24.55 -0.94
C ARG A 110 0.32 -23.94 0.41
N LEU A 111 1.17 -23.04 0.95
CA LEU A 111 0.94 -22.40 2.25
C LEU A 111 0.25 -21.03 2.10
N LYS A 112 -0.08 -20.61 0.88
CA LYS A 112 -0.65 -19.28 0.65
C LYS A 112 -2.16 -19.26 0.82
N ILE A 113 -2.61 -18.25 1.57
CA ILE A 113 -4.02 -17.96 1.84
C ILE A 113 -4.54 -17.00 0.77
N SER A 114 -5.69 -17.31 0.17
CA SER A 114 -6.35 -16.43 -0.79
C SER A 114 -7.44 -15.60 -0.11
N PHE A 115 -7.33 -14.30 -0.25
CA PHE A 115 -8.33 -13.34 0.24
C PHE A 115 -9.28 -12.86 -0.88
N ALA A 116 -9.32 -13.56 -2.02
CA ALA A 116 -10.10 -13.16 -3.20
C ALA A 116 -11.62 -13.11 -2.95
N LYS A 117 -12.12 -13.87 -1.97
CA LYS A 117 -13.55 -13.89 -1.60
C LYS A 117 -13.97 -12.74 -0.71
N ILE A 118 -13.01 -12.03 -0.09
CA ILE A 118 -13.30 -10.90 0.80
C ILE A 118 -13.57 -9.67 -0.06
N ASP A 119 -14.62 -8.92 0.30
CA ASP A 119 -14.82 -7.59 -0.24
C ASP A 119 -13.81 -6.63 0.41
N ALA A 120 -12.63 -6.57 -0.22
CA ALA A 120 -11.50 -5.81 0.29
C ALA A 120 -11.78 -4.32 0.50
N PRO A 121 -12.51 -3.61 -0.39
CA PRO A 121 -12.91 -2.23 -0.14
C PRO A 121 -13.78 -2.08 1.11
N ALA A 122 -14.84 -2.87 1.27
CA ALA A 122 -15.72 -2.76 2.43
C ALA A 122 -14.95 -2.98 3.73
N PHE A 123 -14.11 -4.03 3.79
CA PHE A 123 -13.29 -4.33 4.96
C PHE A 123 -12.29 -3.21 5.25
N ARG A 124 -11.61 -2.68 4.23
CA ARG A 124 -10.62 -1.60 4.37
C ARG A 124 -11.23 -0.31 4.89
N TYR A 125 -12.37 0.11 4.36
CA TYR A 125 -13.01 1.34 4.80
C TYR A 125 -13.68 1.19 6.16
N GLY A 126 -14.22 0.03 6.49
CA GLY A 126 -14.68 -0.28 7.86
C GLY A 126 -13.54 -0.20 8.88
N TYR A 127 -12.41 -0.84 8.58
CA TYR A 127 -11.20 -0.73 9.41
C TYR A 127 -10.68 0.72 9.50
N PHE A 128 -10.70 1.45 8.38
CA PHE A 128 -10.28 2.86 8.36
C PHE A 128 -11.19 3.75 9.21
N ALA A 129 -12.50 3.52 9.22
CA ALA A 129 -13.42 4.23 10.10
C ALA A 129 -13.11 3.98 11.59
N VAL A 130 -12.85 2.73 11.98
CA VAL A 130 -12.41 2.39 13.34
C VAL A 130 -11.07 3.04 13.68
N PHE A 131 -10.14 3.07 12.74
CA PHE A 131 -8.85 3.74 12.89
C PHE A 131 -9.01 5.25 13.14
N VAL A 132 -9.87 5.93 12.39
CA VAL A 132 -10.17 7.36 12.54
C VAL A 132 -10.84 7.62 13.87
N ALA A 133 -11.86 6.85 14.21
CA ALA A 133 -12.56 6.94 15.50
C ALA A 133 -11.60 6.77 16.68
N GLY A 134 -10.76 5.74 16.67
CA GLY A 134 -9.75 5.49 17.71
C GLY A 134 -8.71 6.62 17.81
N ALA A 135 -8.34 7.23 16.68
CA ALA A 135 -7.44 8.39 16.68
C ALA A 135 -8.09 9.64 17.29
N TYR A 136 -9.39 9.84 17.05
CA TYR A 136 -10.16 10.98 17.57
C TYR A 136 -10.40 10.88 19.07
N TRP A 137 -10.89 9.74 19.56
CA TRP A 137 -11.21 9.55 20.98
C TRP A 137 -10.00 9.28 21.87
N GLY A 138 -8.79 9.21 21.32
CA GLY A 138 -7.57 8.98 22.11
C GLY A 138 -7.49 7.57 22.71
N ALA A 139 -8.44 6.70 22.39
CA ALA A 139 -8.40 5.29 22.78
C ALA A 139 -7.17 4.65 22.11
N GLY A 140 -6.13 4.46 22.90
CA GLY A 140 -4.78 4.05 22.48
C GLY A 140 -4.78 3.03 21.35
N ASN A 141 -4.64 3.51 20.22
CA ASN A 141 -4.50 2.99 18.89
C ASN A 141 -4.12 1.51 18.74
N ILE A 142 -5.03 0.61 19.06
CA ILE A 142 -4.87 -0.84 18.78
C ILE A 142 -4.54 -1.03 17.30
N ALA A 143 -5.21 -0.31 16.41
CA ALA A 143 -4.92 -0.33 14.98
C ALA A 143 -3.48 0.06 14.63
N CYS A 144 -2.88 1.01 15.36
CA CYS A 144 -1.48 1.38 15.17
C CYS A 144 -0.51 0.30 15.66
N LYS A 145 -0.87 -0.44 16.70
CA LYS A 145 -0.03 -1.52 17.24
C LYS A 145 0.03 -2.72 16.30
N LEU A 146 -1.04 -2.98 15.54
CA LEU A 146 -1.12 -4.03 14.53
C LEU A 146 -0.65 -3.56 13.14
N CYS A 147 -0.25 -2.30 13.00
CA CYS A 147 0.07 -1.71 11.71
C CYS A 147 1.41 -2.22 11.17
N SER A 148 1.40 -2.72 9.92
CA SER A 148 2.62 -3.18 9.25
C SER A 148 3.66 -2.08 9.06
N TYR A 149 3.26 -0.81 9.02
CA TYR A 149 4.19 0.34 9.00
C TYR A 149 5.01 0.50 10.27
N ARG A 150 4.62 -0.14 11.37
CA ARG A 150 5.37 -0.21 12.61
C ARG A 150 6.12 -1.55 12.72
N VAL A 151 5.41 -2.64 12.47
CA VAL A 151 5.92 -4.00 12.71
C VAL A 151 7.08 -4.34 11.77
N ILE A 152 6.99 -4.03 10.48
CA ILE A 152 8.02 -4.40 9.50
C ILE A 152 9.33 -3.64 9.74
N PRO A 153 9.36 -2.30 9.96
CA PRO A 153 10.59 -1.63 10.34
C PRO A 153 11.20 -2.14 11.64
N PHE A 154 10.37 -2.48 12.64
CA PHE A 154 10.86 -3.05 13.90
C PHE A 154 11.44 -4.45 13.69
N LEU A 155 10.81 -5.27 12.85
CA LEU A 155 11.34 -6.58 12.48
C LEU A 155 12.69 -6.46 11.76
N ALA A 156 12.78 -5.55 10.79
CA ALA A 156 14.02 -5.30 10.05
C ALA A 156 15.13 -4.69 10.93
N GLY A 157 14.77 -3.87 11.91
CA GLY A 157 15.69 -3.19 12.81
C GLY A 157 16.05 -3.98 14.07
N SER A 158 15.35 -5.07 14.38
CA SER A 158 15.57 -5.85 15.62
C SER A 158 16.99 -6.39 15.79
N PRO A 159 17.79 -6.68 14.74
CA PRO A 159 19.18 -7.05 14.91
C PRO A 159 20.10 -5.88 15.32
N PHE A 160 19.67 -4.64 15.08
CA PHE A 160 20.49 -3.43 15.29
C PHE A 160 20.11 -2.70 16.57
N GLU A 161 18.85 -2.79 17.00
CA GLU A 161 18.29 -2.03 18.12
C GLU A 161 17.52 -2.97 19.07
N PRO A 162 18.01 -3.23 20.29
CA PRO A 162 17.38 -4.14 21.26
C PRO A 162 15.94 -3.71 21.65
N ALA A 163 15.63 -2.41 21.63
CA ALA A 163 14.31 -1.91 21.94
C ALA A 163 13.25 -2.40 20.93
N TYR A 164 13.61 -2.64 19.68
CA TYR A 164 12.72 -3.18 18.66
C TYR A 164 12.42 -4.65 18.91
N ALA A 165 13.43 -5.44 19.28
CA ALA A 165 13.25 -6.84 19.67
C ALA A 165 12.35 -6.96 20.92
N ALA A 166 12.60 -6.10 21.94
CA ALA A 166 11.78 -6.04 23.15
C ALA A 166 10.31 -5.69 22.84
N TYR A 167 10.05 -4.75 21.92
CA TYR A 167 8.68 -4.47 21.48
C TYR A 167 8.04 -5.67 20.80
N LEU A 168 8.74 -6.34 19.88
CA LEU A 168 8.20 -7.48 19.14
C LEU A 168 7.87 -8.67 20.04
N SER A 169 8.55 -8.82 21.19
CA SER A 169 8.28 -9.85 22.18
C SER A 169 7.05 -9.54 23.07
N THR A 170 6.51 -8.32 23.03
CA THR A 170 5.27 -8.00 23.75
C THR A 170 4.06 -8.67 23.08
N SER A 171 2.98 -8.88 23.83
CA SER A 171 1.72 -9.45 23.30
C SER A 171 1.21 -8.67 22.07
N MET A 172 1.34 -7.35 22.07
CA MET A 172 0.95 -6.49 20.95
C MET A 172 1.90 -6.59 19.76
N GLY A 173 3.20 -6.72 20.01
CA GLY A 173 4.19 -6.96 18.96
C GLY A 173 3.96 -8.31 18.28
N MET A 174 3.70 -9.35 19.07
CA MET A 174 3.36 -10.69 18.57
C MET A 174 2.06 -10.70 17.74
N ALA A 175 1.01 -10.02 18.20
CA ALA A 175 -0.22 -9.88 17.43
C ALA A 175 0.02 -9.11 16.11
N GLY A 176 0.87 -8.08 16.12
CA GLY A 176 1.30 -7.37 14.92
C GLY A 176 2.08 -8.26 13.96
N LEU A 177 3.02 -9.06 14.45
CA LEU A 177 3.77 -10.05 13.65
C LEU A 177 2.84 -11.07 13.01
N LEU A 178 1.88 -11.60 13.77
CA LEU A 178 0.86 -12.51 13.24
C LEU A 178 0.03 -11.86 12.14
N THR A 179 -0.37 -10.60 12.32
CA THR A 179 -1.09 -9.83 11.30
C THR A 179 -0.26 -9.68 10.02
N VAL A 180 1.03 -9.32 10.13
CA VAL A 180 1.95 -9.23 8.99
C VAL A 180 2.17 -10.58 8.34
N ALA A 181 2.33 -11.63 9.11
CA ALA A 181 2.51 -12.99 8.59
C ALA A 181 1.29 -13.41 7.77
N LEU A 182 0.09 -13.36 8.34
CA LEU A 182 -1.13 -13.85 7.69
C LEU A 182 -1.53 -12.97 6.49
N SER A 183 -1.53 -11.65 6.65
CA SER A 183 -2.00 -10.73 5.60
C SER A 183 -0.91 -10.26 4.64
N GLY A 184 0.35 -10.48 4.96
CA GLY A 184 1.52 -10.18 4.14
C GLY A 184 2.16 -11.44 3.58
N PHE A 185 2.96 -12.13 4.37
CA PHE A 185 3.84 -13.20 3.90
C PHE A 185 3.08 -14.41 3.36
N PHE A 186 2.06 -14.89 4.07
CA PHE A 186 1.25 -16.02 3.66
C PHE A 186 0.07 -15.65 2.75
N ALA A 187 -0.17 -14.38 2.50
CA ALA A 187 -1.20 -13.96 1.55
C ALA A 187 -0.76 -14.23 0.11
N LYS A 188 -1.65 -14.75 -0.73
CA LYS A 188 -1.41 -14.90 -2.16
C LYS A 188 -1.17 -13.51 -2.77
N GLY A 189 0.02 -13.28 -3.34
CA GLY A 189 0.43 -11.96 -3.85
C GLY A 189 1.09 -11.04 -2.81
N GLY A 190 1.10 -11.40 -1.52
CA GLY A 190 1.83 -10.67 -0.47
C GLY A 190 1.25 -9.31 -0.10
N ARG A 191 0.02 -8.97 -0.52
CA ARG A 191 -0.54 -7.61 -0.40
C ARG A 191 -1.93 -7.53 0.20
N ALA A 192 -2.35 -8.56 0.97
CA ALA A 192 -3.67 -8.52 1.60
C ALA A 192 -3.76 -7.41 2.65
N TYR A 193 -2.69 -7.18 3.45
CA TYR A 193 -2.64 -6.04 4.35
C TYR A 193 -2.90 -4.72 3.63
N CYS A 194 -2.20 -4.48 2.52
CA CYS A 194 -2.32 -3.24 1.74
C CYS A 194 -3.74 -3.04 1.19
N ASN A 195 -4.43 -4.14 0.90
CA ASN A 195 -5.77 -4.10 0.32
C ASN A 195 -6.89 -4.08 1.35
N CYS A 196 -6.70 -4.68 2.54
CA CYS A 196 -7.75 -4.84 3.54
C CYS A 196 -7.58 -3.95 4.78
N LEU A 197 -6.35 -3.68 5.23
CA LEU A 197 -6.09 -3.08 6.54
C LEU A 197 -5.31 -1.76 6.48
N CYS A 198 -4.68 -1.41 5.36
CA CYS A 198 -3.80 -0.26 5.31
C CYS A 198 -4.57 1.07 5.28
N PRO A 199 -4.42 1.95 6.30
CA PRO A 199 -5.09 3.25 6.31
C PRO A 199 -4.57 4.20 5.22
N VAL A 200 -3.27 4.14 4.90
CA VAL A 200 -2.70 4.87 3.74
C VAL A 200 -3.33 4.38 2.46
N GLY A 201 -3.49 3.04 2.34
CA GLY A 201 -4.15 2.42 1.20
C GLY A 201 -5.63 2.79 1.06
N ALA A 202 -6.32 3.14 2.16
CA ALA A 202 -7.69 3.62 2.11
C ALA A 202 -7.78 5.01 1.46
N VAL A 203 -6.99 5.96 1.95
CA VAL A 203 -6.96 7.34 1.41
C VAL A 203 -6.49 7.36 -0.04
N ASP A 204 -5.40 6.65 -0.34
CA ASP A 204 -4.81 6.53 -1.67
C ASP A 204 -5.77 5.82 -2.66
N GLY A 205 -6.49 4.79 -2.19
CA GLY A 205 -7.52 4.11 -2.96
C GLY A 205 -8.69 5.03 -3.34
N LEU A 206 -9.14 5.87 -2.41
CA LEU A 206 -10.20 6.85 -2.66
C LEU A 206 -9.75 7.89 -3.69
N ALA A 207 -8.52 8.43 -3.55
CA ALA A 207 -7.95 9.36 -4.53
C ALA A 207 -7.86 8.74 -5.93
N ASN A 208 -7.45 7.45 -6.02
CA ASN A 208 -7.41 6.72 -7.28
C ASN A 208 -8.81 6.50 -7.89
N TYR A 209 -9.81 6.19 -7.07
CA TYR A 209 -11.19 6.02 -7.51
C TYR A 209 -11.77 7.33 -8.06
N LEU A 210 -11.67 8.42 -7.29
CA LEU A 210 -12.15 9.73 -7.70
C LEU A 210 -11.49 10.18 -9.01
N SER A 211 -10.16 10.07 -9.09
CA SER A 211 -9.41 10.48 -10.28
C SER A 211 -9.64 9.57 -11.50
N SER A 212 -10.08 8.33 -11.31
CA SER A 212 -10.38 7.42 -12.43
C SER A 212 -11.57 7.86 -13.27
N LYS A 213 -12.47 8.70 -12.69
CA LYS A 213 -13.61 9.28 -13.39
C LYS A 213 -13.19 10.31 -14.45
N PHE A 214 -12.02 10.94 -14.27
CA PHE A 214 -11.50 11.93 -15.21
C PHE A 214 -10.76 11.28 -16.37
N GLY A 215 -11.12 11.66 -17.60
CA GLY A 215 -10.55 11.09 -18.83
C GLY A 215 -9.08 11.42 -19.07
N PHE A 216 -8.59 12.55 -18.52
CA PHE A 216 -7.20 13.00 -18.71
C PHE A 216 -6.18 12.24 -17.86
N THR A 217 -6.61 11.50 -16.83
CA THR A 217 -5.73 10.77 -15.92
C THR A 217 -5.21 9.48 -16.56
N LYS A 218 -3.93 9.17 -16.31
CA LYS A 218 -3.30 7.93 -16.78
C LYS A 218 -3.50 6.83 -15.75
N LYS A 219 -4.21 5.79 -16.13
CA LYS A 219 -4.58 4.66 -15.24
C LYS A 219 -4.43 3.33 -16.00
N VAL A 220 -4.37 2.24 -15.25
CA VAL A 220 -4.61 0.91 -15.83
C VAL A 220 -6.06 0.85 -16.29
N ARG A 221 -6.31 0.49 -17.53
CA ARG A 221 -7.65 0.41 -18.13
C ARG A 221 -7.83 -0.91 -18.87
N THR A 222 -9.06 -1.33 -19.02
CA THR A 222 -9.44 -2.50 -19.81
C THR A 222 -10.21 -2.00 -21.04
N ASP A 223 -9.82 -2.51 -22.20
CA ASP A 223 -10.55 -2.35 -23.47
C ASP A 223 -11.53 -3.53 -23.61
N PRO A 224 -12.84 -3.29 -23.49
CA PRO A 224 -13.81 -4.38 -23.58
C PRO A 224 -13.83 -5.04 -24.96
N GLY A 225 -13.55 -4.28 -26.04
CA GLY A 225 -13.57 -4.80 -27.41
C GLY A 225 -12.44 -5.77 -27.72
N LYS A 226 -11.34 -5.72 -26.96
CA LYS A 226 -10.21 -6.64 -27.08
C LYS A 226 -10.23 -7.79 -26.06
N CYS A 227 -11.11 -7.68 -25.06
CA CYS A 227 -11.14 -8.65 -23.97
C CYS A 227 -11.83 -9.95 -24.40
N VAL A 228 -11.09 -11.05 -24.43
CA VAL A 228 -11.61 -12.40 -24.75
C VAL A 228 -12.08 -13.18 -23.52
N GLY A 229 -12.15 -12.55 -22.36
CA GLY A 229 -12.67 -13.17 -21.13
C GLY A 229 -11.86 -14.35 -20.58
N CYS A 230 -10.60 -14.55 -20.96
CA CYS A 230 -9.78 -15.72 -20.54
C CYS A 230 -9.47 -15.80 -19.03
N GLY A 231 -9.63 -14.69 -18.28
CA GLY A 231 -9.41 -14.65 -16.82
C GLY A 231 -7.96 -14.68 -16.35
N GLN A 232 -6.97 -14.76 -17.23
CA GLN A 232 -5.54 -14.85 -16.85
C GLN A 232 -5.08 -13.63 -16.02
N CYS A 233 -5.59 -12.45 -16.30
CA CYS A 233 -5.32 -11.24 -15.55
C CYS A 233 -5.89 -11.28 -14.10
N VAL A 234 -7.00 -11.99 -13.89
CA VAL A 234 -7.61 -12.18 -12.56
C VAL A 234 -6.71 -13.04 -11.68
N THR A 235 -6.17 -14.15 -12.22
CA THR A 235 -5.28 -15.05 -11.48
C THR A 235 -3.93 -14.41 -11.17
N THR A 236 -3.46 -13.49 -12.02
CA THR A 236 -2.19 -12.77 -11.84
C THR A 236 -2.32 -11.59 -10.87
N CYS A 237 -3.54 -11.10 -10.60
CA CYS A 237 -3.75 -9.91 -9.80
C CYS A 237 -3.43 -10.16 -8.31
N MET A 238 -2.34 -9.54 -7.82
CA MET A 238 -1.85 -9.70 -6.46
C MET A 238 -2.72 -9.03 -5.38
N VAL A 239 -3.61 -8.13 -5.78
CA VAL A 239 -4.52 -7.39 -4.88
C VAL A 239 -5.98 -7.71 -5.14
N TRP A 240 -6.28 -8.73 -5.96
CA TRP A 240 -7.64 -9.19 -6.32
C TRP A 240 -8.57 -8.06 -6.83
N ALA A 241 -7.98 -7.03 -7.45
CA ALA A 241 -8.71 -5.90 -8.01
C ALA A 241 -9.42 -6.22 -9.32
N LEU A 242 -9.16 -7.38 -9.93
CA LEU A 242 -9.78 -7.83 -11.16
C LEU A 242 -10.73 -8.98 -10.84
N LYS A 243 -11.97 -8.85 -11.29
CA LYS A 243 -13.02 -9.86 -11.13
C LYS A 243 -13.63 -10.14 -12.51
N LYS A 244 -13.97 -11.40 -12.76
CA LYS A 244 -14.79 -11.80 -13.92
C LYS A 244 -16.15 -12.18 -13.37
N PRO A 245 -17.18 -11.32 -13.49
CA PRO A 245 -18.55 -11.67 -13.13
C PRO A 245 -19.08 -12.74 -14.08
N GLU A 246 -19.88 -13.66 -13.58
CA GLU A 246 -20.48 -14.73 -14.39
C GLU A 246 -21.38 -14.18 -15.51
N ALA A 247 -22.01 -13.01 -15.26
CA ALA A 247 -22.90 -12.35 -16.21
C ALA A 247 -22.20 -11.57 -17.31
N THR A 248 -20.85 -11.43 -17.29
CA THR A 248 -20.14 -10.63 -18.28
C THR A 248 -18.96 -11.40 -18.85
N GLU A 249 -18.75 -11.29 -20.17
CA GLU A 249 -17.58 -11.87 -20.83
C GLU A 249 -16.31 -11.07 -20.55
N THR A 250 -16.42 -9.82 -20.11
CA THR A 250 -15.29 -8.92 -19.90
C THR A 250 -14.91 -8.82 -18.42
N VAL A 251 -13.61 -8.68 -18.18
CA VAL A 251 -13.05 -8.53 -16.82
C VAL A 251 -13.30 -7.12 -16.31
N GLN A 252 -13.89 -7.02 -15.11
CA GLN A 252 -14.11 -5.77 -14.42
C GLN A 252 -12.98 -5.46 -13.44
N ARG A 253 -12.63 -4.18 -13.32
CA ARG A 253 -11.56 -3.72 -12.44
C ARG A 253 -12.11 -2.86 -11.31
N ASP A 254 -11.84 -3.26 -10.07
CA ASP A 254 -12.04 -2.43 -8.90
C ASP A 254 -10.92 -1.37 -8.80
N THR A 255 -11.28 -0.11 -9.01
CA THR A 255 -10.34 1.02 -8.97
C THR A 255 -9.90 1.38 -7.56
N LEU A 256 -10.71 1.05 -6.54
CA LEU A 256 -10.37 1.26 -5.13
C LEU A 256 -9.19 0.36 -4.71
N SER A 257 -9.16 -0.89 -5.18
CA SER A 257 -8.15 -1.88 -4.82
C SER A 257 -6.93 -1.89 -5.75
N CYS A 258 -7.06 -1.43 -7.00
CA CYS A 258 -5.98 -1.48 -7.99
C CYS A 258 -4.78 -0.63 -7.58
N VAL A 259 -3.59 -1.25 -7.47
CA VAL A 259 -2.32 -0.59 -7.12
C VAL A 259 -1.47 -0.20 -8.33
N SER A 260 -1.99 -0.28 -9.54
CA SER A 260 -1.30 0.12 -10.78
C SER A 260 0.05 -0.59 -11.00
N CYS A 261 0.18 -1.85 -10.60
CA CYS A 261 1.42 -2.64 -10.74
C CYS A 261 1.67 -3.17 -12.17
N MET A 262 0.65 -3.14 -13.03
CA MET A 262 0.67 -3.53 -14.45
C MET A 262 0.98 -5.01 -14.75
N GLU A 263 1.00 -5.88 -13.76
CA GLU A 263 1.22 -7.32 -13.98
C GLU A 263 0.12 -7.93 -14.88
N CYS A 264 -1.13 -7.47 -14.71
CA CYS A 264 -2.25 -7.88 -15.53
C CYS A 264 -2.12 -7.47 -17.02
N ALA A 265 -1.50 -6.32 -17.30
CA ALA A 265 -1.27 -5.89 -18.68
C ALA A 265 -0.25 -6.78 -19.39
N LYS A 266 0.73 -7.32 -18.65
CA LYS A 266 1.75 -8.24 -19.19
C LYS A 266 1.23 -9.65 -19.39
N SER A 267 0.32 -10.09 -18.53
CA SER A 267 -0.28 -11.41 -18.62
C SER A 267 -1.44 -11.48 -19.60
N CYS A 268 -1.89 -10.36 -20.18
CA CYS A 268 -3.02 -10.34 -21.10
C CYS A 268 -2.60 -10.72 -22.52
N PRO A 269 -2.97 -11.91 -23.04
CA PRO A 269 -2.59 -12.35 -24.38
C PRO A 269 -3.24 -11.50 -25.50
N ALA A 270 -4.44 -10.96 -25.24
CA ALA A 270 -5.17 -10.12 -26.18
C ALA A 270 -4.77 -8.63 -26.13
N GLY A 271 -3.84 -8.24 -25.24
CA GLY A 271 -3.47 -6.84 -25.07
C GLY A 271 -4.63 -5.91 -24.65
N ALA A 272 -5.69 -6.47 -24.07
CA ALA A 272 -6.88 -5.73 -23.69
C ALA A 272 -6.66 -4.81 -22.48
N ILE A 273 -5.57 -4.99 -21.71
CA ILE A 273 -5.26 -4.16 -20.54
C ILE A 273 -4.08 -3.26 -20.89
N TYR A 274 -4.27 -1.97 -20.72
CA TYR A 274 -3.26 -0.95 -21.03
C TYR A 274 -3.16 0.10 -19.93
N TYR A 275 -2.06 0.84 -19.92
CA TYR A 275 -1.86 1.99 -19.07
C TYR A 275 -1.90 3.27 -19.89
N GLY A 276 -2.89 4.12 -19.61
CA GLY A 276 -3.09 5.33 -20.42
C GLY A 276 -4.28 6.18 -19.98
N LYS A 277 -4.54 7.20 -20.79
CA LYS A 277 -5.78 7.99 -20.70
C LYS A 277 -6.96 7.15 -21.19
N ARG A 278 -8.17 7.56 -20.83
CA ARG A 278 -9.37 6.92 -21.36
C ARG A 278 -9.45 7.16 -22.87
N GLN A 279 -9.46 6.08 -23.63
CA GLN A 279 -9.78 6.15 -25.04
C GLN A 279 -11.29 6.40 -25.17
N LYS A 280 -11.67 7.33 -26.05
CA LYS A 280 -13.09 7.63 -26.33
C LYS A 280 -13.67 6.52 -27.17
#